data_cca000604cef9a3305a3f800bf2f964c
#
_entry.id   cca000604cef9a3305a3f800bf2f964c
#
_cell.length_a   1.000
_cell.length_b   1.000
_cell.length_c   1.000
_cell.angle_alpha   90.00
_cell.angle_beta   90.00
_cell.angle_gamma   90.00
#
_symmetry.space_group_name_H-M   'P 1'
#
loop_
_entity.id
_entity.type
_entity.pdbx_description
1 polymer ?
#
loop_
_entity_poly.entity_id
_entity_poly.type
_entity_poly.pdbx_seq_one_letter_code
_entity_poly.pdbx_strand_id
1 'polypeptide(L)'
;MQHRTLLEPSVTHQHDFGRSDGTPIFRASSRMYELNGIRMVRNDRTILSIDHLEIPTHELTLILGHNGSGKSTLASIISGLVKPDAGTTKLEGCDLFTLSERERAQRAAFLPQKLPASEGLTCRELVRLGRFPWRGLFGRWRAEDEAAVDEALAATGTAQYAQSYVDDLSGGERQRVWISMLLAQASPVMILDEPTSALDVRHQYGTLALLERLNRETGRGVIAIIHDINLALRFATHIVALKEGKVLFSGGAELLHSEENLRTLFEAPVKLMLHPDPPAAYTGGKKQLPLDVAVVCE
;
A
#
# COMPACT_ATOMS: atom_id res chain seq x y z
N MET A 1 16.21 57.92 -25.87
CA MET A 1 16.11 57.17 -24.59
C MET A 1 14.90 56.30 -24.69
N GLN A 2 15.07 55.03 -25.04
CA GLN A 2 14.00 54.04 -25.21
C GLN A 2 14.07 53.07 -24.05
N HIS A 3 13.04 53.04 -23.21
CA HIS A 3 12.83 52.03 -22.19
C HIS A 3 12.39 50.69 -22.82
N ARG A 4 13.20 49.67 -22.71
CA ARG A 4 12.87 48.29 -23.08
C ARG A 4 12.28 47.60 -21.86
N THR A 5 10.99 47.34 -21.89
CA THR A 5 10.30 46.48 -20.92
C THR A 5 10.63 45.02 -21.24
N LEU A 6 11.22 44.33 -20.29
CA LEU A 6 11.45 42.88 -20.36
C LEU A 6 10.16 42.12 -19.99
N LEU A 7 9.64 41.36 -20.93
CA LEU A 7 8.53 40.43 -20.72
C LEU A 7 9.13 39.15 -20.11
N GLU A 8 8.61 38.75 -18.96
CA GLU A 8 8.89 37.45 -18.36
C GLU A 8 8.27 36.30 -19.19
N PRO A 9 8.91 35.14 -19.34
CA PRO A 9 8.34 34.02 -20.08
C PRO A 9 7.32 33.27 -19.22
N SER A 10 6.12 33.12 -19.75
CA SER A 10 5.05 32.28 -19.27
C SER A 10 5.53 30.81 -19.17
N VAL A 11 5.39 30.21 -17.98
CA VAL A 11 5.62 28.79 -17.74
C VAL A 11 4.52 27.98 -18.42
N THR A 12 4.82 27.44 -19.58
CA THR A 12 4.00 26.43 -20.23
C THR A 12 4.26 25.08 -19.56
N HIS A 13 3.22 24.53 -18.93
CA HIS A 13 3.22 23.11 -18.50
C HIS A 13 3.26 22.20 -19.74
N GLN A 14 4.45 21.78 -20.13
CA GLN A 14 4.60 20.70 -21.08
C GLN A 14 4.47 19.36 -20.33
N HIS A 15 3.38 18.65 -20.60
CA HIS A 15 3.27 17.23 -20.30
C HIS A 15 4.17 16.45 -21.30
N ASP A 16 5.36 16.12 -20.83
CA ASP A 16 6.30 15.31 -21.60
C ASP A 16 6.01 13.82 -21.37
N PHE A 17 5.25 13.22 -22.29
CA PHE A 17 5.06 11.79 -22.38
C PHE A 17 6.17 11.25 -23.32
N GLY A 18 7.23 10.73 -22.74
CA GLY A 18 8.35 10.25 -23.53
C GLY A 18 8.91 8.92 -23.06
N ARG A 19 8.39 7.84 -23.64
CA ARG A 19 9.10 6.67 -24.18
C ARG A 19 8.10 5.82 -24.96
N SER A 20 8.57 5.22 -26.04
CA SER A 20 7.79 4.39 -26.99
C SER A 20 7.34 3.02 -26.41
N ASP A 21 7.62 2.72 -25.15
CA ASP A 21 7.28 1.49 -24.43
C ASP A 21 6.06 1.63 -23.51
N GLY A 22 5.42 2.82 -23.49
CA GLY A 22 4.19 3.02 -22.70
C GLY A 22 4.37 3.05 -21.20
N THR A 23 5.60 3.00 -20.67
CA THR A 23 5.87 3.10 -19.22
C THR A 23 5.89 4.57 -18.81
N PRO A 24 5.01 5.05 -17.93
CA PRO A 24 5.01 6.43 -17.48
C PRO A 24 6.29 6.72 -16.70
N ILE A 25 7.12 7.66 -17.21
CA ILE A 25 8.28 8.18 -16.48
C ILE A 25 7.76 9.19 -15.46
N PHE A 26 7.61 8.77 -14.20
CA PHE A 26 7.37 9.70 -13.10
C PHE A 26 8.68 10.42 -12.79
N ARG A 27 8.72 11.75 -13.03
CA ARG A 27 9.86 12.60 -12.61
C ARG A 27 10.04 12.48 -11.10
N ALA A 28 11.30 12.48 -10.66
CA ALA A 28 11.75 12.35 -9.28
C ALA A 28 11.43 13.61 -8.42
N SER A 29 10.15 13.98 -8.30
CA SER A 29 9.70 14.93 -7.29
C SER A 29 8.89 14.13 -6.26
N SER A 30 9.45 13.98 -5.07
CA SER A 30 8.92 13.29 -3.89
C SER A 30 8.04 12.05 -4.19
N ARG A 31 8.63 10.86 -4.16
CA ARG A 31 7.86 9.59 -4.18
C ARG A 31 7.18 9.39 -2.83
N MET A 32 6.17 10.21 -2.53
CA MET A 32 5.52 10.26 -1.23
C MET A 32 4.02 10.56 -1.35
N TYR A 33 3.26 10.01 -0.41
CA TYR A 33 2.00 10.61 0.00
C TYR A 33 2.29 11.75 0.97
N GLU A 34 1.58 12.85 0.82
CA GLU A 34 1.59 13.99 1.72
C GLU A 34 0.14 14.26 2.17
N LEU A 35 -0.10 14.09 3.47
CA LEU A 35 -1.38 14.37 4.10
C LEU A 35 -1.22 15.58 5.02
N ASN A 36 -2.03 16.62 4.84
CA ASN A 36 -1.96 17.84 5.63
C ASN A 36 -3.34 18.26 6.14
N GLY A 37 -3.46 18.43 7.45
CA GLY A 37 -4.67 18.90 8.12
C GLY A 37 -5.88 17.98 7.95
N ILE A 38 -5.66 16.67 7.77
CA ILE A 38 -6.73 15.70 7.55
C ILE A 38 -7.65 15.64 8.75
N ARG A 39 -8.95 15.78 8.51
CA ARG A 39 -10.00 15.48 9.47
C ARG A 39 -11.08 14.62 8.84
N MET A 40 -11.52 13.62 9.58
CA MET A 40 -12.63 12.76 9.22
C MET A 40 -13.56 12.61 10.41
N VAL A 41 -14.83 12.99 10.24
CA VAL A 41 -15.87 12.92 11.26
C VAL A 41 -16.96 11.94 10.83
N ARG A 42 -17.40 11.09 11.73
CA ARG A 42 -18.54 10.17 11.53
C ARG A 42 -19.38 10.13 12.80
N ASN A 43 -20.68 10.33 12.66
CA ASN A 43 -21.63 10.36 13.78
C ASN A 43 -21.14 11.30 14.91
N ASP A 44 -20.77 12.51 14.57
CA ASP A 44 -20.27 13.59 15.44
C ASP A 44 -18.99 13.24 16.21
N ARG A 45 -18.28 12.16 15.81
CA ARG A 45 -16.99 11.77 16.39
C ARG A 45 -15.88 11.94 15.35
N THR A 46 -14.79 12.57 15.78
CA THR A 46 -13.57 12.61 14.97
C THR A 46 -12.93 11.22 14.94
N ILE A 47 -12.94 10.58 13.78
CA ILE A 47 -12.35 9.26 13.56
C ILE A 47 -10.87 9.36 13.22
N LEU A 48 -10.48 10.43 12.48
CA LEU A 48 -9.10 10.67 12.09
C LEU A 48 -8.80 12.17 12.14
N SER A 49 -7.67 12.51 12.75
CA SER A 49 -7.14 13.87 12.83
C SER A 49 -5.63 13.82 12.69
N ILE A 50 -5.13 14.15 11.49
CA ILE A 50 -3.69 14.10 11.14
C ILE A 50 -3.28 15.49 10.69
N ASP A 51 -2.40 16.12 11.46
CA ASP A 51 -1.89 17.44 11.12
C ASP A 51 -0.94 17.37 9.94
N HIS A 52 0.00 16.41 9.97
CA HIS A 52 0.94 16.12 8.90
C HIS A 52 1.34 14.65 8.92
N LEU A 53 1.42 14.02 7.73
CA LEU A 53 1.92 12.66 7.56
C LEU A 53 2.50 12.52 6.15
N GLU A 54 3.69 11.96 6.08
CA GLU A 54 4.33 11.54 4.83
C GLU A 54 4.48 10.03 4.81
N ILE A 55 4.17 9.40 3.66
CA ILE A 55 4.31 7.95 3.46
C ILE A 55 5.08 7.72 2.16
N PRO A 56 6.24 7.05 2.19
CA PRO A 56 7.01 6.72 0.98
C PRO A 56 6.21 5.82 0.03
N THR A 57 6.23 6.13 -1.28
CA THR A 57 5.52 5.36 -2.32
C THR A 57 6.39 4.29 -3.00
N HIS A 58 7.55 3.98 -2.44
CA HIS A 58 8.48 2.96 -2.93
C HIS A 58 8.92 1.94 -1.86
N GLU A 59 8.39 2.08 -0.65
CA GLU A 59 8.72 1.22 0.49
C GLU A 59 7.58 0.26 0.84
N LEU A 60 7.89 -0.73 1.68
CA LEU A 60 6.89 -1.53 2.38
C LEU A 60 6.54 -0.83 3.69
N THR A 61 5.49 -0.02 3.63
CA THR A 61 4.94 0.68 4.79
C THR A 61 3.90 -0.19 5.48
N LEU A 62 4.07 -0.44 6.78
CA LEU A 62 3.07 -1.12 7.58
C LEU A 62 2.38 -0.12 8.53
N ILE A 63 1.04 -0.15 8.51
CA ILE A 63 0.20 0.69 9.37
C ILE A 63 -0.23 -0.14 10.56
N LEU A 64 0.12 0.31 11.77
CA LEU A 64 -0.15 -0.34 13.04
C LEU A 64 -1.09 0.50 13.92
N GLY A 65 -1.78 -0.15 14.85
CA GLY A 65 -2.64 0.49 15.85
C GLY A 65 -3.77 -0.41 16.31
N HIS A 66 -4.41 -0.07 17.40
CA HIS A 66 -5.57 -0.79 17.94
C HIS A 66 -6.77 -0.75 16.98
N ASN A 67 -7.75 -1.62 17.22
CA ASN A 67 -9.03 -1.55 16.53
C ASN A 67 -9.71 -0.20 16.83
N GLY A 68 -10.25 0.43 15.80
CA GLY A 68 -10.85 1.76 15.92
C GLY A 68 -9.86 2.93 15.93
N SER A 69 -8.55 2.70 15.78
CA SER A 69 -7.55 3.80 15.72
C SER A 69 -7.56 4.61 14.41
N GLY A 70 -8.41 4.28 13.44
CA GLY A 70 -8.55 5.02 12.18
C GLY A 70 -7.77 4.45 10.99
N LYS A 71 -7.13 3.27 11.10
CA LYS A 71 -6.29 2.67 10.03
C LYS A 71 -7.02 2.48 8.71
N SER A 72 -8.17 1.80 8.72
CA SER A 72 -8.97 1.58 7.48
C SER A 72 -9.51 2.88 6.91
N THR A 73 -9.78 3.88 7.76
CA THR A 73 -10.15 5.23 7.32
C THR A 73 -8.98 5.90 6.62
N LEU A 74 -7.77 5.82 7.18
CA LEU A 74 -6.56 6.32 6.53
C LEU A 74 -6.33 5.62 5.19
N ALA A 75 -6.42 4.28 5.15
CA ALA A 75 -6.28 3.51 3.91
C ALA A 75 -7.29 3.93 2.84
N SER A 76 -8.55 4.17 3.23
CA SER A 76 -9.61 4.64 2.33
C SER A 76 -9.36 6.06 1.80
N ILE A 77 -8.72 6.94 2.60
CA ILE A 77 -8.36 8.29 2.17
C ILE A 77 -7.19 8.25 1.20
N ILE A 78 -6.10 7.53 1.52
CA ILE A 78 -4.92 7.47 0.66
C ILE A 78 -5.15 6.67 -0.62
N SER A 79 -6.12 5.76 -0.65
CA SER A 79 -6.58 5.11 -1.89
C SER A 79 -7.48 6.01 -2.75
N GLY A 80 -7.91 7.16 -2.21
CA GLY A 80 -8.82 8.08 -2.89
C GLY A 80 -10.28 7.63 -2.93
N LEU A 81 -10.66 6.59 -2.17
CA LEU A 81 -12.04 6.10 -2.08
C LEU A 81 -12.92 7.02 -1.24
N VAL A 82 -12.37 7.59 -0.18
CA VAL A 82 -13.11 8.46 0.73
C VAL A 82 -12.40 9.80 0.83
N LYS A 83 -13.11 10.87 0.49
CA LYS A 83 -12.60 12.22 0.66
C LYS A 83 -12.68 12.61 2.14
N PRO A 84 -11.61 13.17 2.75
CA PRO A 84 -11.66 13.70 4.11
C PRO A 84 -12.58 14.92 4.20
N ASP A 85 -13.14 15.19 5.38
CA ASP A 85 -13.99 16.36 5.61
C ASP A 85 -13.19 17.67 5.60
N ALA A 86 -11.89 17.61 5.93
CA ALA A 86 -10.94 18.72 5.79
C ALA A 86 -9.53 18.20 5.49
N GLY A 87 -8.68 19.10 5.00
CA GLY A 87 -7.29 18.82 4.68
C GLY A 87 -7.07 18.42 3.22
N THR A 88 -5.83 18.09 2.89
CA THR A 88 -5.40 17.70 1.54
C THR A 88 -4.63 16.39 1.56
N THR A 89 -4.84 15.55 0.55
CA THR A 89 -4.10 14.30 0.34
C THR A 89 -3.47 14.34 -1.03
N LYS A 90 -2.15 14.44 -1.07
CA LYS A 90 -1.39 14.43 -2.32
C LYS A 90 -0.64 13.12 -2.49
N LEU A 91 -0.61 12.64 -3.71
CA LEU A 91 0.23 11.53 -4.15
C LEU A 91 1.20 12.07 -5.20
N GLU A 92 2.49 12.05 -4.88
CA GLU A 92 3.55 12.57 -5.76
C GLU A 92 3.26 13.99 -6.25
N GLY A 93 2.83 14.86 -5.33
CA GLY A 93 2.51 16.27 -5.58
C GLY A 93 1.12 16.54 -6.17
N CYS A 94 0.39 15.50 -6.63
CA CYS A 94 -0.98 15.66 -7.16
C CYS A 94 -2.03 15.45 -6.07
N ASP A 95 -2.96 16.39 -5.89
CA ASP A 95 -4.10 16.19 -5.00
C ASP A 95 -5.02 15.09 -5.56
N LEU A 96 -5.19 14.00 -4.78
CA LEU A 96 -5.96 12.84 -5.18
C LEU A 96 -7.41 13.16 -5.53
N PHE A 97 -7.99 14.13 -4.85
CA PHE A 97 -9.42 14.45 -5.00
C PHE A 97 -9.72 15.42 -6.13
N THR A 98 -8.70 15.90 -6.84
CA THR A 98 -8.84 16.60 -8.13
C THR A 98 -8.80 15.63 -9.32
N LEU A 99 -8.33 14.40 -9.10
CA LEU A 99 -8.24 13.36 -10.13
C LEU A 99 -9.58 12.63 -10.28
N SER A 100 -9.86 12.15 -11.49
CA SER A 100 -10.95 11.20 -11.74
C SER A 100 -10.70 9.86 -11.02
N GLU A 101 -11.76 9.07 -10.80
CA GLU A 101 -11.64 7.73 -10.20
C GLU A 101 -10.68 6.83 -10.98
N ARG A 102 -10.71 6.92 -12.29
CA ARG A 102 -9.82 6.19 -13.18
C ARG A 102 -8.35 6.59 -12.96
N GLU A 103 -8.04 7.88 -12.91
CA GLU A 103 -6.69 8.38 -12.67
C GLU A 103 -6.18 7.99 -11.27
N ARG A 104 -7.06 8.03 -10.25
CA ARG A 104 -6.72 7.54 -8.92
C ARG A 104 -6.37 6.05 -8.95
N ALA A 105 -7.22 5.23 -9.60
CA ALA A 105 -6.98 3.79 -9.73
C ALA A 105 -5.69 3.46 -10.53
N GLN A 106 -5.29 4.29 -11.48
CA GLN A 106 -3.99 4.13 -12.18
C GLN A 106 -2.80 4.44 -11.27
N ARG A 107 -2.98 5.18 -10.17
CA ARG A 107 -1.91 5.58 -9.23
C ARG A 107 -1.84 4.72 -7.98
N ALA A 108 -2.98 4.27 -7.47
CA ALA A 108 -3.08 3.45 -6.26
C ALA A 108 -4.09 2.33 -6.46
N ALA A 109 -3.65 1.08 -6.28
CA ALA A 109 -4.50 -0.09 -6.22
C ALA A 109 -4.91 -0.34 -4.76
N PHE A 110 -6.16 -0.71 -4.51
CA PHE A 110 -6.66 -0.92 -3.15
C PHE A 110 -7.34 -2.28 -2.99
N LEU A 111 -6.98 -3.01 -1.94
CA LEU A 111 -7.62 -4.23 -1.49
C LEU A 111 -8.29 -4.00 -0.13
N PRO A 112 -9.62 -4.06 -0.04
CA PRO A 112 -10.32 -3.91 1.23
C PRO A 112 -10.17 -5.16 2.11
N GLN A 113 -10.36 -5.00 3.42
CA GLN A 113 -10.33 -6.09 4.40
C GLN A 113 -11.34 -7.19 4.04
N LYS A 114 -12.58 -6.82 3.75
CA LYS A 114 -13.59 -7.74 3.25
C LYS A 114 -13.52 -7.79 1.74
N LEU A 115 -13.05 -8.91 1.22
CA LEU A 115 -12.96 -9.11 -0.23
C LEU A 115 -14.34 -9.02 -0.87
N PRO A 116 -14.47 -8.36 -2.03
CA PRO A 116 -15.72 -8.32 -2.78
C PRO A 116 -16.17 -9.72 -3.21
N ALA A 117 -17.44 -9.87 -3.52
CA ALA A 117 -17.96 -11.10 -4.09
C ALA A 117 -17.30 -11.40 -5.44
N SER A 118 -16.90 -12.65 -5.64
CA SER A 118 -16.24 -13.15 -6.85
C SER A 118 -16.93 -14.38 -7.43
N GLU A 119 -18.20 -14.56 -7.05
CA GLU A 119 -19.01 -15.73 -7.44
C GLU A 119 -19.02 -15.93 -8.96
N GLY A 120 -18.67 -17.15 -9.37
CA GLY A 120 -18.67 -17.55 -10.78
C GLY A 120 -17.49 -17.01 -11.61
N LEU A 121 -16.55 -16.29 -11.01
CA LEU A 121 -15.34 -15.85 -11.71
C LEU A 121 -14.23 -16.90 -11.58
N THR A 122 -13.56 -17.17 -12.68
CA THR A 122 -12.25 -17.85 -12.64
C THR A 122 -11.18 -16.91 -12.09
N CYS A 123 -10.08 -17.45 -11.59
CA CYS A 123 -8.96 -16.65 -11.09
C CYS A 123 -8.41 -15.70 -12.15
N ARG A 124 -8.30 -16.17 -13.41
CA ARG A 124 -7.87 -15.32 -14.53
C ARG A 124 -8.84 -14.18 -14.77
N GLU A 125 -10.14 -14.42 -14.76
CA GLU A 125 -11.15 -13.39 -14.95
C GLU A 125 -11.09 -12.34 -13.84
N LEU A 126 -10.95 -12.77 -12.58
CA LEU A 126 -10.75 -11.83 -11.47
C LEU A 126 -9.49 -10.96 -11.68
N VAL A 127 -8.35 -11.56 -12.04
CA VAL A 127 -7.10 -10.81 -12.24
C VAL A 127 -7.21 -9.85 -13.43
N ARG A 128 -7.96 -10.21 -14.48
CA ARG A 128 -8.26 -9.34 -15.63
C ARG A 128 -9.01 -8.06 -15.21
N LEU A 129 -9.82 -8.07 -14.14
CA LEU A 129 -10.48 -6.87 -13.63
C LEU A 129 -9.48 -5.80 -13.21
N GLY A 130 -8.28 -6.16 -12.78
CA GLY A 130 -7.21 -5.23 -12.48
C GLY A 130 -6.82 -4.32 -13.66
N ARG A 131 -7.08 -4.74 -14.90
CA ARG A 131 -6.77 -3.93 -16.10
C ARG A 131 -7.80 -2.87 -16.43
N PHE A 132 -8.91 -2.82 -15.68
CA PHE A 132 -10.02 -1.90 -15.94
C PHE A 132 -9.62 -0.42 -15.99
N PRO A 133 -8.76 0.11 -15.10
CA PRO A 133 -8.35 1.51 -15.13
C PRO A 133 -7.63 1.92 -16.42
N TRP A 134 -6.98 0.98 -17.10
CA TRP A 134 -6.24 1.25 -18.35
C TRP A 134 -7.11 1.18 -19.59
N ARG A 135 -8.11 0.31 -19.58
CA ARG A 135 -8.99 0.05 -20.73
C ARG A 135 -10.28 0.88 -20.73
N GLY A 136 -10.86 1.11 -19.55
CA GLY A 136 -12.22 1.59 -19.41
C GLY A 136 -13.27 0.55 -19.87
N LEU A 137 -14.54 0.93 -19.83
CA LEU A 137 -15.69 0.03 -20.10
C LEU A 137 -15.70 -0.56 -21.52
N PHE A 138 -15.31 0.24 -22.53
CA PHE A 138 -15.39 -0.14 -23.95
C PHE A 138 -14.03 -0.37 -24.60
N GLY A 139 -12.95 -0.36 -23.81
CA GLY A 139 -11.60 -0.56 -24.33
C GLY A 139 -11.37 -1.98 -24.82
N ARG A 140 -10.75 -2.12 -25.99
CA ARG A 140 -10.35 -3.44 -26.52
C ARG A 140 -9.27 -4.05 -25.62
N TRP A 141 -9.33 -5.36 -25.46
CA TRP A 141 -8.30 -6.15 -24.82
C TRP A 141 -7.04 -6.19 -25.71
N ARG A 142 -5.88 -5.88 -25.17
CA ARG A 142 -4.61 -5.84 -25.89
C ARG A 142 -3.70 -6.95 -25.39
N ALA A 143 -2.67 -7.28 -26.17
CA ALA A 143 -1.65 -8.25 -25.77
C ALA A 143 -0.92 -7.84 -24.50
N GLU A 144 -0.70 -6.54 -24.29
CA GLU A 144 -0.09 -5.96 -23.07
C GLU A 144 -0.94 -6.22 -21.81
N ASP A 145 -2.28 -6.20 -21.95
CA ASP A 145 -3.18 -6.50 -20.84
C ASP A 145 -3.10 -7.98 -20.45
N GLU A 146 -3.01 -8.88 -21.44
CA GLU A 146 -2.87 -10.31 -21.17
C GLU A 146 -1.50 -10.63 -20.55
N ALA A 147 -0.43 -10.02 -21.07
CA ALA A 147 0.90 -10.15 -20.49
C ALA A 147 0.93 -9.71 -19.02
N ALA A 148 0.31 -8.56 -18.69
CA ALA A 148 0.24 -8.08 -17.32
C ALA A 148 -0.54 -9.05 -16.39
N VAL A 149 -1.56 -9.73 -16.90
CA VAL A 149 -2.31 -10.76 -16.15
C VAL A 149 -1.44 -12.00 -15.93
N ASP A 150 -0.76 -12.48 -16.96
CA ASP A 150 0.12 -13.66 -16.87
C ASP A 150 1.29 -13.40 -15.89
N GLU A 151 1.93 -12.25 -16.01
CA GLU A 151 2.99 -11.83 -15.10
C GLU A 151 2.50 -11.74 -13.65
N ALA A 152 1.32 -11.16 -13.42
CA ALA A 152 0.75 -11.06 -12.08
C ALA A 152 0.44 -12.43 -11.47
N LEU A 153 -0.15 -13.35 -12.24
CA LEU A 153 -0.43 -14.71 -11.81
C LEU A 153 0.87 -15.48 -11.49
N ALA A 154 1.88 -15.33 -12.33
CA ALA A 154 3.19 -15.95 -12.11
C ALA A 154 3.89 -15.39 -10.87
N ALA A 155 3.95 -14.06 -10.73
CA ALA A 155 4.62 -13.39 -9.62
C ALA A 155 4.01 -13.73 -8.25
N THR A 156 2.72 -14.03 -8.18
CA THR A 156 2.03 -14.41 -6.94
C THR A 156 1.97 -15.93 -6.72
N GLY A 157 2.46 -16.73 -7.69
CA GLY A 157 2.43 -18.20 -7.63
C GLY A 157 1.00 -18.76 -7.73
N THR A 158 0.13 -18.09 -8.51
CA THR A 158 -1.28 -18.50 -8.68
C THR A 158 -1.61 -18.94 -10.11
N ALA A 159 -0.62 -19.03 -11.00
CA ALA A 159 -0.82 -19.39 -12.39
C ALA A 159 -1.49 -20.76 -12.59
N GLN A 160 -1.20 -21.75 -11.71
CA GLN A 160 -1.83 -23.08 -11.76
C GLN A 160 -3.34 -23.03 -11.47
N TYR A 161 -3.83 -22.01 -10.79
CA TYR A 161 -5.25 -21.82 -10.46
C TYR A 161 -5.99 -20.95 -11.48
N ALA A 162 -5.33 -20.50 -12.56
CA ALA A 162 -5.90 -19.52 -13.49
C ALA A 162 -7.31 -19.87 -14.00
N GLN A 163 -7.59 -21.17 -14.21
CA GLN A 163 -8.87 -21.67 -14.71
C GLN A 163 -9.82 -22.17 -13.60
N SER A 164 -9.35 -22.19 -12.35
CA SER A 164 -10.20 -22.56 -11.20
C SER A 164 -11.12 -21.41 -10.83
N TYR A 165 -12.29 -21.71 -10.28
CA TYR A 165 -13.15 -20.69 -9.70
C TYR A 165 -12.52 -20.16 -8.40
N VAL A 166 -12.66 -18.85 -8.19
CA VAL A 166 -12.09 -18.17 -7.01
C VAL A 166 -12.67 -18.75 -5.71
N ASP A 167 -13.94 -19.17 -5.75
CA ASP A 167 -14.65 -19.68 -4.58
C ASP A 167 -14.21 -21.09 -4.16
N ASP A 168 -13.58 -21.84 -5.07
CA ASP A 168 -13.04 -23.19 -4.81
C ASP A 168 -11.67 -23.15 -4.10
N LEU A 169 -11.06 -21.95 -3.98
CA LEU A 169 -9.74 -21.79 -3.39
C LEU A 169 -9.78 -21.73 -1.87
N SER A 170 -8.71 -22.21 -1.23
CA SER A 170 -8.44 -21.93 0.17
C SER A 170 -8.31 -20.42 0.43
N GLY A 171 -8.49 -19.99 1.68
CA GLY A 171 -8.40 -18.57 2.05
C GLY A 171 -7.08 -17.92 1.62
N GLY A 172 -5.96 -18.64 1.81
CA GLY A 172 -4.63 -18.12 1.44
C GLY A 172 -4.40 -18.05 -0.07
N GLU A 173 -4.90 -19.03 -0.83
CA GLU A 173 -4.84 -19.03 -2.30
C GLU A 173 -5.72 -17.89 -2.86
N ARG A 174 -6.93 -17.76 -2.35
CA ARG A 174 -7.86 -16.67 -2.71
C ARG A 174 -7.23 -15.31 -2.47
N GLN A 175 -6.60 -15.10 -1.31
CA GLN A 175 -5.89 -13.87 -0.99
C GLN A 175 -4.80 -13.56 -2.01
N ARG A 176 -4.00 -14.55 -2.42
CA ARG A 176 -2.96 -14.37 -3.43
C ARG A 176 -3.52 -14.00 -4.80
N VAL A 177 -4.67 -14.57 -5.20
CA VAL A 177 -5.34 -14.21 -6.46
C VAL A 177 -5.83 -12.76 -6.44
N TRP A 178 -6.34 -12.27 -5.31
CA TRP A 178 -6.69 -10.86 -5.15
C TRP A 178 -5.46 -9.94 -5.21
N ILE A 179 -4.33 -10.36 -4.62
CA ILE A 179 -3.06 -9.64 -4.77
C ILE A 179 -2.59 -9.66 -6.23
N SER A 180 -2.82 -10.76 -6.98
CA SER A 180 -2.54 -10.80 -8.43
C SER A 180 -3.34 -9.75 -9.19
N MET A 181 -4.61 -9.57 -8.84
CA MET A 181 -5.45 -8.54 -9.45
C MET A 181 -4.88 -7.13 -9.20
N LEU A 182 -4.45 -6.82 -7.96
CA LEU A 182 -3.78 -5.54 -7.66
C LEU A 182 -2.49 -5.37 -8.46
N LEU A 183 -1.72 -6.44 -8.58
CA LEU A 183 -0.46 -6.41 -9.33
C LEU A 183 -0.69 -6.18 -10.83
N ALA A 184 -1.71 -6.85 -11.41
CA ALA A 184 -2.12 -6.66 -12.80
C ALA A 184 -2.63 -5.24 -13.07
N GLN A 185 -3.17 -4.55 -12.06
CA GLN A 185 -3.57 -3.14 -12.16
C GLN A 185 -2.38 -2.24 -12.52
N ALA A 186 -1.15 -2.66 -12.23
CA ALA A 186 0.09 -1.96 -12.58
C ALA A 186 0.19 -0.53 -12.01
N SER A 187 -0.48 -0.26 -10.91
CA SER A 187 -0.36 1.01 -10.18
C SER A 187 0.97 1.08 -9.43
N PRO A 188 1.58 2.28 -9.29
CA PRO A 188 2.84 2.44 -8.56
C PRO A 188 2.73 2.11 -7.07
N VAL A 189 1.53 2.20 -6.49
CA VAL A 189 1.29 1.88 -5.07
C VAL A 189 0.17 0.86 -4.94
N MET A 190 0.38 -0.14 -4.07
CA MET A 190 -0.62 -1.11 -3.63
C MET A 190 -0.96 -0.84 -2.15
N ILE A 191 -2.24 -0.68 -1.85
CA ILE A 191 -2.75 -0.45 -0.50
C ILE A 191 -3.62 -1.65 -0.12
N LEU A 192 -3.33 -2.28 1.02
CA LEU A 192 -4.03 -3.47 1.47
C LEU A 192 -4.55 -3.27 2.91
N ASP A 193 -5.85 -3.37 3.09
CA ASP A 193 -6.47 -3.28 4.41
C ASP A 193 -6.58 -4.68 5.04
N GLU A 194 -5.75 -4.95 6.04
CA GLU A 194 -5.68 -6.21 6.78
C GLU A 194 -5.58 -7.48 5.90
N PRO A 195 -4.60 -7.58 4.99
CA PRO A 195 -4.52 -8.69 4.06
C PRO A 195 -4.23 -10.05 4.72
N THR A 196 -4.00 -10.07 6.02
CA THR A 196 -3.63 -11.27 6.79
C THR A 196 -4.67 -11.67 7.84
N SER A 197 -5.73 -10.90 8.06
CA SER A 197 -6.65 -11.05 9.23
C SER A 197 -7.42 -12.37 9.28
N ALA A 198 -7.67 -13.02 8.13
CA ALA A 198 -8.43 -14.27 8.06
C ALA A 198 -7.54 -15.51 7.77
N LEU A 199 -6.23 -15.37 7.91
CA LEU A 199 -5.25 -16.39 7.54
C LEU A 199 -4.59 -17.02 8.78
N ASP A 200 -4.20 -18.27 8.68
CA ASP A 200 -3.31 -18.89 9.67
C ASP A 200 -1.89 -18.30 9.61
N VAL A 201 -1.08 -18.57 10.64
CA VAL A 201 0.26 -18.00 10.80
C VAL A 201 1.15 -18.24 9.58
N ARG A 202 1.10 -19.43 8.97
CA ARG A 202 1.89 -19.77 7.78
C ARG A 202 1.50 -18.89 6.59
N HIS A 203 0.21 -18.72 6.38
CA HIS A 203 -0.31 -17.91 5.27
C HIS A 203 -0.13 -16.40 5.51
N GLN A 204 -0.23 -15.94 6.77
CA GLN A 204 0.08 -14.54 7.13
C GLN A 204 1.53 -14.20 6.78
N TYR A 205 2.49 -15.03 7.24
CA TYR A 205 3.90 -14.87 6.91
C TYR A 205 4.13 -14.92 5.39
N GLY A 206 3.56 -15.91 4.71
CA GLY A 206 3.69 -16.07 3.26
C GLY A 206 3.12 -14.88 2.46
N THR A 207 2.07 -14.24 2.97
CA THR A 207 1.49 -13.03 2.35
C THR A 207 2.42 -11.83 2.49
N LEU A 208 2.98 -11.58 3.69
CA LEU A 208 3.91 -10.47 3.87
C LEU A 208 5.23 -10.70 3.13
N ALA A 209 5.75 -11.92 3.11
CA ALA A 209 6.92 -12.28 2.31
C ALA A 209 6.69 -12.07 0.80
N LEU A 210 5.48 -12.36 0.32
CA LEU A 210 5.08 -12.05 -1.05
C LEU A 210 5.07 -10.53 -1.30
N LEU A 211 4.46 -9.75 -0.41
CA LEU A 211 4.39 -8.29 -0.54
C LEU A 211 5.78 -7.63 -0.50
N GLU A 212 6.66 -8.07 0.40
CA GLU A 212 8.06 -7.62 0.46
C GLU A 212 8.80 -7.94 -0.84
N ARG A 213 8.67 -9.17 -1.35
CA ARG A 213 9.27 -9.57 -2.61
C ARG A 213 8.76 -8.72 -3.77
N LEU A 214 7.45 -8.51 -3.87
CA LEU A 214 6.86 -7.65 -4.90
C LEU A 214 7.37 -6.21 -4.82
N ASN A 215 7.44 -5.63 -3.61
CA ASN A 215 8.01 -4.30 -3.42
C ASN A 215 9.45 -4.23 -3.93
N ARG A 216 10.30 -5.19 -3.54
CA ARG A 216 11.71 -5.24 -3.92
C ARG A 216 11.93 -5.46 -5.42
N GLU A 217 11.19 -6.40 -6.03
CA GLU A 217 11.38 -6.78 -7.43
C GLU A 217 10.79 -5.77 -8.40
N THR A 218 9.66 -5.14 -8.05
CA THR A 218 8.96 -4.19 -8.94
C THR A 218 9.22 -2.73 -8.63
N GLY A 219 9.79 -2.40 -7.45
CA GLY A 219 9.97 -1.04 -6.97
C GLY A 219 8.67 -0.29 -6.66
N ARG A 220 7.52 -1.00 -6.64
CA ARG A 220 6.21 -0.42 -6.28
C ARG A 220 6.08 -0.30 -4.78
N GLY A 221 5.48 0.80 -4.32
CA GLY A 221 5.14 0.94 -2.90
C GLY A 221 4.07 -0.07 -2.48
N VAL A 222 4.22 -0.57 -1.27
CA VAL A 222 3.20 -1.40 -0.62
C VAL A 222 2.85 -0.77 0.71
N ILE A 223 1.58 -0.48 0.93
CA ILE A 223 1.07 0.04 2.20
C ILE A 223 0.07 -0.99 2.72
N ALA A 224 0.35 -1.63 3.85
CA ALA A 224 -0.52 -2.66 4.40
C ALA A 224 -0.85 -2.40 5.87
N ILE A 225 -2.13 -2.55 6.21
CA ILE A 225 -2.56 -2.55 7.61
C ILE A 225 -2.37 -3.94 8.17
N ILE A 226 -1.70 -4.06 9.30
CA ILE A 226 -1.52 -5.32 10.01
C ILE A 226 -1.72 -5.14 11.51
N HIS A 227 -1.94 -6.26 12.21
CA HIS A 227 -2.10 -6.29 13.67
C HIS A 227 -0.94 -6.94 14.40
N ASP A 228 -0.21 -7.82 13.72
CA ASP A 228 0.89 -8.57 14.32
C ASP A 228 2.18 -7.77 14.33
N ILE A 229 2.65 -7.46 15.53
CA ILE A 229 3.88 -6.69 15.74
C ILE A 229 5.13 -7.45 15.28
N ASN A 230 5.16 -8.78 15.46
CA ASN A 230 6.32 -9.58 15.08
C ASN A 230 6.45 -9.66 13.55
N LEU A 231 5.32 -9.68 12.85
CA LEU A 231 5.33 -9.52 11.39
C LEU A 231 5.79 -8.11 11.00
N ALA A 232 5.41 -7.07 11.74
CA ALA A 232 5.89 -5.71 11.46
C ALA A 232 7.40 -5.57 11.68
N LEU A 233 7.93 -6.05 12.79
CA LEU A 233 9.36 -6.10 13.09
C LEU A 233 10.16 -6.83 11.99
N ARG A 234 9.55 -7.85 11.40
CA ARG A 234 10.19 -8.69 10.38
C ARG A 234 10.23 -8.04 9.00
N PHE A 235 9.13 -7.41 8.58
CA PHE A 235 8.92 -7.07 7.17
C PHE A 235 8.92 -5.58 6.87
N ALA A 236 8.60 -4.71 7.84
CA ALA A 236 8.48 -3.29 7.59
C ALA A 236 9.81 -2.65 7.17
N THR A 237 9.74 -1.73 6.21
CA THR A 237 10.81 -0.77 5.96
C THR A 237 10.44 0.62 6.45
N HIS A 238 9.13 0.92 6.47
CA HIS A 238 8.56 2.13 7.03
C HIS A 238 7.31 1.79 7.87
N ILE A 239 7.06 2.58 8.91
CA ILE A 239 5.95 2.38 9.84
C ILE A 239 5.12 3.64 9.95
N VAL A 240 3.81 3.46 10.05
CA VAL A 240 2.85 4.47 10.50
C VAL A 240 2.07 3.88 11.67
N ALA A 241 2.26 4.41 12.87
CA ALA A 241 1.52 4.00 14.05
C ALA A 241 0.37 4.97 14.35
N LEU A 242 -0.85 4.44 14.43
CA LEU A 242 -2.06 5.21 14.73
C LEU A 242 -2.61 4.87 16.10
N LYS A 243 -2.95 5.91 16.87
CA LYS A 243 -3.66 5.81 18.15
C LYS A 243 -4.76 6.87 18.21
N GLU A 244 -5.98 6.46 18.52
CA GLU A 244 -7.14 7.36 18.70
C GLU A 244 -7.33 8.38 17.55
N GLY A 245 -7.15 7.92 16.32
CA GLY A 245 -7.31 8.75 15.13
C GLY A 245 -6.15 9.72 14.84
N LYS A 246 -5.04 9.59 15.56
CA LYS A 246 -3.84 10.44 15.39
C LYS A 246 -2.63 9.59 15.03
N VAL A 247 -1.67 10.20 14.36
CA VAL A 247 -0.35 9.60 14.16
C VAL A 247 0.40 9.68 15.48
N LEU A 248 0.75 8.52 16.02
CA LEU A 248 1.58 8.42 17.23
C LEU A 248 3.05 8.60 16.86
N PHE A 249 3.51 7.88 15.82
CA PHE A 249 4.81 8.04 15.18
C PHE A 249 4.77 7.53 13.74
N SER A 250 5.66 8.02 12.91
CA SER A 250 5.87 7.58 11.53
C SER A 250 7.35 7.71 11.18
N GLY A 251 7.91 6.72 10.48
CA GLY A 251 9.31 6.70 10.10
C GLY A 251 9.80 5.31 9.73
N GLY A 252 11.11 5.10 9.77
CA GLY A 252 11.74 3.82 9.48
C GLY A 252 11.39 2.73 10.50
N ALA A 253 11.65 1.49 10.13
CA ALA A 253 11.33 0.31 10.96
C ALA A 253 12.04 0.31 12.33
N GLU A 254 13.14 1.08 12.49
CA GLU A 254 13.86 1.23 13.74
C GLU A 254 12.99 1.76 14.89
N LEU A 255 11.89 2.46 14.58
CA LEU A 255 10.92 2.93 15.57
C LEU A 255 10.22 1.79 16.32
N LEU A 256 10.13 0.61 15.72
CA LEU A 256 9.58 -0.59 16.39
C LEU A 256 10.56 -1.23 17.36
N HIS A 257 11.85 -0.90 17.32
CA HIS A 257 12.85 -1.40 18.28
C HIS A 257 12.89 -0.57 19.60
N SER A 258 11.92 0.31 19.80
CA SER A 258 11.69 1.04 21.05
C SER A 258 10.56 0.40 21.84
N GLU A 259 10.88 -0.20 23.00
CA GLU A 259 9.86 -0.76 23.91
C GLU A 259 8.85 0.31 24.37
N GLU A 260 9.30 1.58 24.50
CA GLU A 260 8.44 2.69 24.86
C GLU A 260 7.38 2.96 23.80
N ASN A 261 7.79 3.00 22.50
CA ASN A 261 6.88 3.15 21.38
C ASN A 261 5.86 2.01 21.35
N LEU A 262 6.32 0.76 21.57
CA LEU A 262 5.46 -0.40 21.54
C LEU A 262 4.47 -0.42 22.69
N ARG A 263 4.92 -0.10 23.91
CA ARG A 263 4.04 0.00 25.09
C ARG A 263 2.99 1.09 24.90
N THR A 264 3.37 2.23 24.33
CA THR A 264 2.45 3.34 24.07
C THR A 264 1.43 2.97 22.99
N LEU A 265 1.87 2.26 21.95
CA LEU A 265 1.03 1.85 20.82
C LEU A 265 0.04 0.75 21.24
N PHE A 266 0.51 -0.29 21.95
CA PHE A 266 -0.28 -1.47 22.27
C PHE A 266 -0.92 -1.44 23.67
N GLU A 267 -0.60 -0.42 24.47
CA GLU A 267 -1.09 -0.30 25.86
C GLU A 267 -0.86 -1.56 26.71
N ALA A 268 0.25 -2.24 26.41
CA ALA A 268 0.62 -3.50 27.02
C ALA A 268 2.10 -3.48 27.43
N PRO A 269 2.50 -4.24 28.45
CA PRO A 269 3.88 -4.34 28.90
C PRO A 269 4.71 -5.17 27.91
N VAL A 270 5.04 -4.57 26.77
CA VAL A 270 5.84 -5.22 25.72
C VAL A 270 7.32 -5.12 26.05
N LYS A 271 8.05 -6.21 25.87
CA LYS A 271 9.51 -6.29 25.86
C LYS A 271 10.01 -6.82 24.53
N LEU A 272 11.19 -6.37 24.15
CA LEU A 272 11.91 -6.87 22.99
C LEU A 272 12.96 -7.90 23.43
N MET A 273 12.97 -9.03 22.76
CA MET A 273 13.94 -10.10 22.98
C MET A 273 14.63 -10.44 21.66
N LEU A 274 15.92 -10.64 21.69
CA LEU A 274 16.63 -11.14 20.50
C LEU A 274 16.10 -12.52 20.12
N HIS A 275 15.83 -12.71 18.84
CA HIS A 275 15.41 -14.01 18.33
C HIS A 275 16.54 -15.03 18.57
N PRO A 276 16.28 -16.17 19.22
CA PRO A 276 17.33 -17.11 19.61
C PRO A 276 17.99 -17.78 18.40
N ASP A 277 17.29 -17.86 17.29
CA ASP A 277 17.79 -18.46 16.04
C ASP A 277 17.32 -17.57 14.86
N PRO A 278 18.00 -16.45 14.61
CA PRO A 278 17.61 -15.57 13.54
C PRO A 278 17.74 -16.33 12.20
N PRO A 279 16.68 -16.38 11.36
CA PRO A 279 16.79 -16.99 10.07
C PRO A 279 17.93 -16.34 9.29
N ALA A 280 18.66 -17.13 8.51
CA ALA A 280 19.80 -16.68 7.71
C ALA A 280 19.45 -15.38 7.01
N ALA A 281 20.23 -14.36 7.29
CA ALA A 281 19.94 -12.98 6.90
C ALA A 281 19.63 -12.87 5.41
N TYR A 282 18.47 -12.40 5.10
CA TYR A 282 18.14 -12.00 3.75
C TYR A 282 18.83 -10.65 3.49
N THR A 283 20.04 -10.72 2.90
CA THR A 283 20.89 -9.56 2.66
C THR A 283 20.42 -8.80 1.42
N GLY A 284 19.38 -7.99 1.57
CA GLY A 284 18.98 -6.97 0.59
C GLY A 284 19.70 -5.64 0.79
N GLY A 285 21.00 -5.65 1.15
CA GLY A 285 21.85 -4.43 1.11
C GLY A 285 21.54 -3.31 2.13
N LYS A 286 20.54 -3.45 3.00
CA LYS A 286 20.25 -2.50 4.09
C LYS A 286 20.84 -3.02 5.40
N LYS A 287 21.26 -2.08 6.27
CA LYS A 287 21.79 -2.34 7.62
C LYS A 287 20.84 -3.31 8.35
N GLN A 288 21.34 -4.50 8.68
CA GLN A 288 20.58 -5.48 9.45
C GLN A 288 20.27 -4.90 10.82
N LEU A 289 18.99 -4.65 11.07
CA LEU A 289 18.51 -4.50 12.44
C LEU A 289 18.52 -5.90 13.09
N PRO A 290 18.85 -6.00 14.39
CA PRO A 290 18.73 -7.26 15.11
C PRO A 290 17.29 -7.76 14.94
N LEU A 291 17.10 -9.07 14.75
CA LEU A 291 15.77 -9.65 14.66
C LEU A 291 15.23 -9.75 16.09
N ASP A 292 14.48 -8.74 16.48
CA ASP A 292 13.80 -8.70 17.76
C ASP A 292 12.43 -9.38 17.67
N VAL A 293 12.01 -9.97 18.76
CA VAL A 293 10.67 -10.53 18.97
C VAL A 293 10.02 -9.76 20.11
N ALA A 294 8.85 -9.21 19.85
CA ALA A 294 8.05 -8.56 20.89
C ALA A 294 7.29 -9.61 21.69
N VAL A 295 7.42 -9.55 23.00
CA VAL A 295 6.75 -10.42 23.97
C VAL A 295 5.97 -9.56 24.93
N VAL A 296 4.70 -9.91 25.19
CA VAL A 296 3.91 -9.28 26.25
C VAL A 296 4.30 -9.94 27.56
N CYS A 297 4.72 -9.15 28.54
CA CYS A 297 5.07 -9.59 29.89
C CYS A 297 3.94 -9.22 30.85
N GLU A 298 3.57 -10.14 31.75
CA GLU A 298 2.65 -9.86 32.85
C GLU A 298 3.33 -9.00 33.94
#